data_be05e749076031443518aa29b38f97ed
#
_entry.id   be05e749076031443518aa29b38f97ed
#
_cell.length_a   1.000
_cell.length_b   1.000
_cell.length_c   1.000
_cell.angle_alpha   90.00
_cell.angle_beta   90.00
_cell.angle_gamma   90.00
#
_symmetry.space_group_name_H-M   'P 1'
#
loop_
_entity.id
_entity.type
_entity.pdbx_description
1 polymer ?
#
loop_
_entity_poly.entity_id
_entity_poly.type
_entity_poly.pdbx_seq_one_letter_code
_entity_poly.pdbx_strand_id
1 'polypeptide(L)'
;MIIKKKLFVLGLLALFAACCSNSYDVVLKGGTIYDGMGGAPYVADIGVMNGTIRTIGDIKTTTGLTIDAKGSIVAPGFIDMHTHCDNGLQTERGKNAKNYLMQGVTTVVTGNCGGGTYRVKEFFGKLESQGIGLNVIHLVGHGTLRESVMDQEARVPTDKELEQMKQLLAQAMEEGAAGFSTGLFYAPGSYAKTEEIVELARVVKKYHGMYATHIRDESNYSIGLKEAIKEP
;
A
#
# COMPACT_ATOMS: atom_id res chain seq x y z
N MET A 1 49.51 -40.54 -56.97
CA MET A 1 48.70 -39.36 -57.34
C MET A 1 47.39 -39.46 -56.60
N ILE A 2 47.27 -38.75 -55.42
CA ILE A 2 46.17 -38.92 -54.48
C ILE A 2 45.31 -37.68 -54.63
N ILE A 3 44.10 -37.88 -55.14
CA ILE A 3 43.09 -36.79 -55.28
C ILE A 3 42.34 -36.67 -53.96
N LYS A 4 42.56 -35.57 -53.25
CA LYS A 4 41.78 -35.22 -52.06
C LYS A 4 40.46 -34.54 -52.47
N LYS A 5 39.33 -35.25 -52.24
CA LYS A 5 37.98 -34.66 -52.35
C LYS A 5 37.73 -33.76 -51.16
N LYS A 6 37.51 -32.45 -51.38
CA LYS A 6 37.01 -31.53 -50.37
C LYS A 6 35.48 -31.67 -50.29
N LEU A 7 35.04 -32.17 -49.17
CA LEU A 7 33.59 -32.19 -48.82
C LEU A 7 33.19 -30.77 -48.35
N PHE A 8 32.30 -30.13 -49.10
CA PHE A 8 31.70 -28.83 -48.76
C PHE A 8 30.48 -29.14 -47.90
N VAL A 9 30.57 -28.95 -46.58
CA VAL A 9 29.40 -29.02 -45.68
C VAL A 9 28.74 -27.65 -45.68
N LEU A 10 27.61 -27.54 -46.39
CA LEU A 10 26.73 -26.37 -46.30
C LEU A 10 25.96 -26.48 -44.99
N GLY A 11 26.38 -25.71 -43.96
CA GLY A 11 25.63 -25.54 -42.73
C GLY A 11 24.42 -24.64 -42.95
N LEU A 12 23.24 -25.24 -42.97
CA LEU A 12 21.95 -24.55 -43.00
C LEU A 12 21.71 -23.97 -41.59
N LEU A 13 22.06 -22.67 -41.38
CA LEU A 13 21.69 -21.96 -40.19
C LEU A 13 20.19 -21.67 -40.29
N ALA A 14 19.36 -22.52 -39.71
CA ALA A 14 17.95 -22.19 -39.44
C ALA A 14 17.89 -21.15 -38.34
N LEU A 15 17.73 -19.87 -38.72
CA LEU A 15 17.30 -18.85 -37.77
C LEU A 15 15.88 -19.19 -37.28
N PHE A 16 15.78 -19.81 -36.13
CA PHE A 16 14.54 -19.81 -35.37
C PHE A 16 14.30 -18.38 -34.89
N ALA A 17 13.61 -17.58 -35.68
CA ALA A 17 12.92 -16.42 -35.19
C ALA A 17 11.84 -16.93 -34.23
N ALA A 18 12.18 -17.05 -32.94
CA ALA A 18 11.19 -17.21 -31.89
C ALA A 18 10.28 -15.99 -31.94
N CYS A 19 9.16 -16.15 -32.66
CA CYS A 19 8.05 -15.21 -32.57
C CYS A 19 7.55 -15.31 -31.14
N CYS A 20 8.08 -14.47 -30.23
CA CYS A 20 7.48 -14.25 -28.93
C CYS A 20 6.10 -13.66 -29.18
N SER A 21 5.10 -14.52 -29.35
CA SER A 21 3.71 -14.09 -29.29
C SER A 21 3.50 -13.55 -27.87
N ASN A 22 3.46 -12.23 -27.70
CA ASN A 22 3.08 -11.64 -26.44
C ASN A 22 1.64 -12.09 -26.14
N SER A 23 1.53 -13.08 -25.26
CA SER A 23 0.25 -13.58 -24.75
C SER A 23 -0.10 -12.74 -23.54
N TYR A 24 -1.12 -11.90 -23.65
CA TYR A 24 -1.60 -11.09 -22.52
C TYR A 24 -2.75 -11.83 -21.81
N ASP A 25 -2.78 -11.73 -20.48
CA ASP A 25 -3.90 -12.22 -19.66
C ASP A 25 -5.12 -11.31 -19.81
N VAL A 26 -4.85 -9.99 -19.89
CA VAL A 26 -5.88 -8.95 -20.05
C VAL A 26 -5.37 -7.89 -21.04
N VAL A 27 -6.24 -7.45 -21.94
CA VAL A 27 -6.00 -6.30 -22.81
C VAL A 27 -7.14 -5.31 -22.66
N LEU A 28 -6.80 -4.04 -22.31
CA LEU A 28 -7.74 -2.92 -22.39
C LEU A 28 -7.57 -2.24 -23.76
N LYS A 29 -8.62 -2.14 -24.54
CA LYS A 29 -8.57 -1.62 -25.93
C LYS A 29 -9.10 -0.19 -26.03
N GLY A 30 -8.27 0.72 -26.54
CA GLY A 30 -8.68 2.06 -27.02
C GLY A 30 -9.13 3.02 -25.92
N GLY A 31 -8.69 2.84 -24.69
CA GLY A 31 -9.01 3.74 -23.56
C GLY A 31 -8.23 5.05 -23.63
N THR A 32 -8.78 6.13 -23.06
CA THR A 32 -8.08 7.39 -22.85
C THR A 32 -7.28 7.30 -21.55
N ILE A 33 -5.95 7.26 -21.68
CA ILE A 33 -5.04 7.01 -20.56
C ILE A 33 -4.67 8.32 -19.86
N TYR A 34 -4.86 8.36 -18.54
CA TYR A 34 -4.33 9.35 -17.60
C TYR A 34 -3.33 8.63 -16.70
N ASP A 35 -2.05 8.73 -16.99
CA ASP A 35 -1.00 7.94 -16.33
C ASP A 35 -0.55 8.48 -14.96
N GLY A 36 -1.06 9.63 -14.55
CA GLY A 36 -0.71 10.27 -13.27
C GLY A 36 0.61 11.05 -13.29
N MET A 37 1.31 11.12 -14.44
CA MET A 37 2.59 11.82 -14.55
C MET A 37 2.47 13.31 -14.87
N GLY A 38 1.24 13.84 -14.95
CA GLY A 38 0.97 15.24 -15.23
C GLY A 38 1.02 15.62 -16.72
N GLY A 39 1.21 14.63 -17.60
CA GLY A 39 1.17 14.81 -19.06
C GLY A 39 -0.26 14.91 -19.61
N ALA A 40 -0.38 15.29 -20.91
CA ALA A 40 -1.67 15.24 -21.60
C ALA A 40 -2.16 13.79 -21.76
N PRO A 41 -3.48 13.53 -21.64
CA PRO A 41 -4.01 12.19 -21.84
C PRO A 41 -3.84 11.76 -23.30
N TYR A 42 -3.73 10.46 -23.52
CA TYR A 42 -3.58 9.87 -24.84
C TYR A 42 -4.38 8.57 -24.98
N VAL A 43 -4.73 8.20 -26.21
CA VAL A 43 -5.47 6.97 -26.50
C VAL A 43 -4.48 5.85 -26.81
N ALA A 44 -4.57 4.73 -26.08
CA ALA A 44 -3.77 3.54 -26.34
C ALA A 44 -4.46 2.27 -25.79
N ASP A 45 -3.91 1.12 -26.16
CA ASP A 45 -4.23 -0.17 -25.53
C ASP A 45 -3.26 -0.43 -24.36
N ILE A 46 -3.70 -1.22 -23.37
CA ILE A 46 -2.87 -1.68 -22.28
C ILE A 46 -2.89 -3.20 -22.24
N GLY A 47 -1.72 -3.82 -22.34
CA GLY A 47 -1.54 -5.27 -22.22
C GLY A 47 -0.96 -5.65 -20.85
N VAL A 48 -1.68 -6.51 -20.13
CA VAL A 48 -1.27 -7.05 -18.82
C VAL A 48 -0.89 -8.52 -18.97
N MET A 49 0.21 -8.92 -18.39
CA MET A 49 0.69 -10.29 -18.34
C MET A 49 1.30 -10.59 -16.96
N ASN A 50 0.85 -11.66 -16.32
CA ASN A 50 1.26 -12.05 -14.98
C ASN A 50 1.11 -10.87 -13.96
N GLY A 51 -0.06 -10.22 -13.97
CA GLY A 51 -0.38 -9.11 -13.07
C GLY A 51 0.42 -7.82 -13.30
N THR A 52 1.19 -7.73 -14.40
CA THR A 52 2.04 -6.57 -14.68
C THR A 52 1.67 -5.96 -16.04
N ILE A 53 1.59 -4.63 -16.12
CA ILE A 53 1.47 -3.92 -17.40
C ILE A 53 2.79 -4.14 -18.18
N ARG A 54 2.69 -4.77 -19.36
CA ARG A 54 3.83 -5.06 -20.24
C ARG A 54 3.91 -4.16 -21.44
N THR A 55 2.77 -3.70 -21.92
CA THR A 55 2.70 -2.87 -23.12
C THR A 55 1.65 -1.78 -22.93
N ILE A 56 2.00 -0.57 -23.31
CA ILE A 56 1.07 0.54 -23.54
C ILE A 56 1.33 1.00 -24.97
N GLY A 57 0.31 0.92 -25.87
CA GLY A 57 0.44 1.25 -27.29
C GLY A 57 -0.55 0.48 -28.14
N ASP A 58 -0.25 0.28 -29.43
CA ASP A 58 -1.10 -0.50 -30.35
C ASP A 58 -0.83 -2.00 -30.16
N ILE A 59 -1.81 -2.73 -29.63
CA ILE A 59 -1.74 -4.19 -29.43
C ILE A 59 -2.57 -4.88 -30.50
N LYS A 60 -1.89 -5.58 -31.43
CA LYS A 60 -2.53 -6.25 -32.56
C LYS A 60 -2.99 -7.66 -32.25
N THR A 61 -2.30 -8.34 -31.32
CA THR A 61 -2.60 -9.74 -30.95
C THR A 61 -3.21 -9.77 -29.55
N THR A 62 -4.40 -10.31 -29.42
CA THR A 62 -5.08 -10.46 -28.13
C THR A 62 -5.26 -11.94 -27.82
N THR A 63 -4.75 -12.38 -26.66
CA THR A 63 -5.03 -13.69 -26.06
C THR A 63 -5.52 -13.40 -24.64
N GLY A 64 -6.45 -14.15 -24.13
CA GLY A 64 -7.05 -13.88 -22.83
C GLY A 64 -8.23 -12.90 -22.88
N LEU A 65 -8.49 -12.20 -21.75
CA LEU A 65 -9.63 -11.29 -21.61
C LEU A 65 -9.36 -9.97 -22.35
N THR A 66 -10.23 -9.60 -23.28
CA THR A 66 -10.20 -8.29 -23.93
C THR A 66 -11.36 -7.44 -23.42
N ILE A 67 -11.05 -6.23 -22.94
CA ILE A 67 -12.02 -5.26 -22.44
C ILE A 67 -12.01 -4.06 -23.40
N ASP A 68 -13.15 -3.75 -24.02
CA ASP A 68 -13.31 -2.53 -24.79
C ASP A 68 -13.39 -1.32 -23.85
N ALA A 69 -12.38 -0.46 -23.90
CA ALA A 69 -12.27 0.74 -23.09
C ALA A 69 -12.48 2.04 -23.90
N LYS A 70 -12.98 1.93 -25.15
CA LYS A 70 -13.26 3.10 -25.98
C LYS A 70 -14.26 4.02 -25.30
N GLY A 71 -13.93 5.33 -25.28
CA GLY A 71 -14.76 6.33 -24.60
C GLY A 71 -14.67 6.32 -23.07
N SER A 72 -13.89 5.41 -22.50
CA SER A 72 -13.61 5.36 -21.06
C SER A 72 -12.25 5.96 -20.72
N ILE A 73 -12.13 6.48 -19.50
CA ILE A 73 -10.85 6.86 -18.91
C ILE A 73 -10.21 5.63 -18.29
N VAL A 74 -8.91 5.46 -18.53
CA VAL A 74 -8.08 4.44 -17.88
C VAL A 74 -7.00 5.16 -17.07
N ALA A 75 -6.97 4.93 -15.79
CA ALA A 75 -6.01 5.52 -14.85
C ALA A 75 -5.48 4.49 -13.85
N PRO A 76 -4.36 4.74 -13.17
CA PRO A 76 -3.97 3.96 -12.00
C PRO A 76 -5.07 3.97 -10.95
N GLY A 77 -5.20 2.87 -10.21
CA GLY A 77 -6.14 2.82 -9.09
C GLY A 77 -5.78 3.85 -8.02
N PHE A 78 -6.80 4.43 -7.38
CA PHE A 78 -6.60 5.43 -6.33
C PHE A 78 -6.05 4.79 -5.05
N ILE A 79 -5.28 5.58 -4.32
CA ILE A 79 -4.81 5.25 -2.97
C ILE A 79 -5.62 6.09 -1.98
N ASP A 80 -6.42 5.43 -1.14
CA ASP A 80 -7.10 6.10 -0.04
C ASP A 80 -6.17 6.16 1.16
N MET A 81 -5.69 7.37 1.46
CA MET A 81 -4.66 7.61 2.48
C MET A 81 -5.19 7.59 3.92
N HIS A 82 -6.50 7.56 4.12
CA HIS A 82 -7.07 7.63 5.47
C HIS A 82 -8.31 6.74 5.61
N THR A 83 -8.09 5.52 6.08
CA THR A 83 -9.18 4.56 6.28
C THR A 83 -9.12 3.90 7.67
N HIS A 84 -10.27 3.33 8.08
CA HIS A 84 -10.44 2.54 9.29
C HIS A 84 -11.01 1.16 8.94
N CYS A 85 -10.49 0.53 7.89
CA CYS A 85 -11.02 -0.72 7.36
C CYS A 85 -10.36 -1.98 7.96
N ASP A 86 -9.44 -1.85 8.90
CA ASP A 86 -8.64 -2.93 9.50
C ASP A 86 -9.48 -4.15 9.88
N ASN A 87 -10.48 -3.93 10.72
CA ASN A 87 -11.36 -5.01 11.19
C ASN A 87 -12.27 -5.54 10.09
N GLY A 88 -12.76 -4.64 9.22
CA GLY A 88 -13.64 -4.99 8.11
C GLY A 88 -12.97 -5.94 7.12
N LEU A 89 -11.73 -5.66 6.74
CA LEU A 89 -10.95 -6.47 5.81
C LEU A 89 -10.67 -7.89 6.33
N GLN A 90 -10.67 -8.09 7.63
CA GLN A 90 -10.44 -9.40 8.25
C GLN A 90 -11.70 -10.29 8.31
N THR A 91 -12.80 -9.87 7.72
CA THR A 91 -14.08 -10.62 7.71
C THR A 91 -14.37 -11.16 6.33
N GLU A 92 -15.12 -12.29 6.26
CA GLU A 92 -15.59 -12.87 5.00
C GLU A 92 -16.39 -11.88 4.14
N ARG A 93 -17.18 -11.02 4.78
CA ARG A 93 -17.98 -10.01 4.08
C ARG A 93 -17.13 -8.86 3.54
N GLY A 94 -16.13 -8.42 4.29
CA GLY A 94 -15.34 -7.22 3.99
C GLY A 94 -14.08 -7.48 3.18
N LYS A 95 -13.54 -8.71 3.19
CA LYS A 95 -12.25 -9.03 2.53
C LYS A 95 -12.17 -8.67 1.06
N ASN A 96 -13.27 -8.71 0.33
CA ASN A 96 -13.32 -8.35 -1.09
C ASN A 96 -13.28 -6.83 -1.32
N ALA A 97 -13.43 -6.01 -0.29
CA ALA A 97 -13.34 -4.54 -0.33
C ALA A 97 -14.13 -3.87 -1.47
N LYS A 98 -15.30 -4.43 -1.83
CA LYS A 98 -16.10 -3.99 -3.00
C LYS A 98 -16.50 -2.53 -2.94
N ASN A 99 -16.76 -1.97 -1.75
CA ASN A 99 -17.08 -0.57 -1.53
C ASN A 99 -15.94 0.37 -1.95
N TYR A 100 -14.67 -0.03 -1.78
CA TYR A 100 -13.50 0.69 -2.25
C TYR A 100 -13.27 0.49 -3.75
N LEU A 101 -13.26 -0.77 -4.20
CA LEU A 101 -12.99 -1.12 -5.61
C LEU A 101 -14.01 -0.50 -6.56
N MET A 102 -15.30 -0.44 -6.19
CA MET A 102 -16.35 0.20 -7.00
C MET A 102 -16.19 1.72 -7.11
N GLN A 103 -15.33 2.33 -6.33
CA GLN A 103 -14.94 3.74 -6.39
C GLN A 103 -13.56 3.95 -7.02
N GLY A 104 -12.95 2.89 -7.55
CA GLY A 104 -11.63 2.94 -8.18
C GLY A 104 -10.45 2.94 -7.20
N VAL A 105 -10.71 2.73 -5.89
CA VAL A 105 -9.65 2.61 -4.87
C VAL A 105 -9.09 1.20 -4.90
N THR A 106 -7.79 1.06 -5.16
CA THR A 106 -7.09 -0.24 -5.22
C THR A 106 -6.08 -0.42 -4.10
N THR A 107 -5.81 0.64 -3.34
CA THR A 107 -4.90 0.62 -2.19
C THR A 107 -5.48 1.47 -1.07
N VAL A 108 -5.43 0.96 0.15
CA VAL A 108 -5.85 1.71 1.35
C VAL A 108 -4.71 1.84 2.35
N VAL A 109 -4.63 2.99 3.01
CA VAL A 109 -3.80 3.19 4.20
C VAL A 109 -4.71 3.10 5.41
N THR A 110 -4.49 2.13 6.27
CA THR A 110 -5.31 1.84 7.44
C THR A 110 -4.51 1.85 8.73
N GLY A 111 -5.16 1.74 9.89
CA GLY A 111 -4.52 1.92 11.18
C GLY A 111 -4.40 3.39 11.60
N ASN A 112 -5.20 4.27 11.01
CA ASN A 112 -5.23 5.70 11.30
C ASN A 112 -5.77 6.03 12.70
N CYS A 113 -5.62 7.29 13.10
CA CYS A 113 -6.13 7.86 14.36
C CYS A 113 -5.73 7.09 15.61
N GLY A 114 -4.55 6.47 15.62
CA GLY A 114 -4.03 5.76 16.79
C GLY A 114 -4.61 4.36 17.03
N GLY A 115 -5.44 3.83 16.10
CA GLY A 115 -6.17 2.56 16.29
C GLY A 115 -5.54 1.33 15.63
N GLY A 116 -4.45 1.48 14.86
CA GLY A 116 -3.82 0.35 14.15
C GLY A 116 -3.11 -0.63 15.07
N THR A 117 -3.24 -1.92 14.80
CA THR A 117 -2.56 -2.96 15.59
C THR A 117 -1.04 -2.88 15.46
N TYR A 118 -0.32 -3.19 16.53
CA TYR A 118 1.14 -3.38 16.48
C TYR A 118 1.55 -4.82 16.11
N ARG A 119 0.59 -5.76 16.05
CA ARG A 119 0.82 -7.17 15.64
C ARG A 119 0.72 -7.29 14.13
N VAL A 120 1.64 -6.65 13.44
CA VAL A 120 1.60 -6.45 11.98
C VAL A 120 1.70 -7.76 11.21
N LYS A 121 2.60 -8.64 11.64
CA LYS A 121 2.77 -9.96 11.04
C LYS A 121 1.50 -10.82 11.11
N GLU A 122 0.81 -10.81 12.26
CA GLU A 122 -0.46 -11.52 12.40
C GLU A 122 -1.54 -10.91 11.50
N PHE A 123 -1.62 -9.59 11.46
CA PHE A 123 -2.58 -8.86 10.63
C PHE A 123 -2.40 -9.18 9.15
N PHE A 124 -1.21 -9.02 8.60
CA PHE A 124 -0.94 -9.31 7.20
C PHE A 124 -1.09 -10.81 6.89
N GLY A 125 -0.59 -11.69 7.76
CA GLY A 125 -0.74 -13.14 7.57
C GLY A 125 -2.22 -13.58 7.49
N LYS A 126 -3.11 -12.94 8.26
CA LYS A 126 -4.55 -13.19 8.16
C LYS A 126 -5.12 -12.67 6.84
N LEU A 127 -4.77 -11.46 6.41
CA LEU A 127 -5.23 -10.90 5.14
C LEU A 127 -4.78 -11.76 3.95
N GLU A 128 -3.51 -12.19 3.94
CA GLU A 128 -2.95 -13.03 2.89
C GLU A 128 -3.63 -14.41 2.83
N SER A 129 -3.82 -15.05 3.99
CA SER A 129 -4.40 -16.39 4.06
C SER A 129 -5.85 -16.46 3.59
N GLN A 130 -6.64 -15.41 3.83
CA GLN A 130 -8.04 -15.36 3.41
C GLN A 130 -8.24 -14.78 2.01
N GLY A 131 -7.21 -14.14 1.45
CA GLY A 131 -7.29 -13.34 0.23
C GLY A 131 -8.09 -12.05 0.40
N ILE A 132 -7.58 -10.95 -0.12
CA ILE A 132 -8.23 -9.62 -0.07
C ILE A 132 -8.31 -9.00 -1.46
N GLY A 133 -9.30 -8.13 -1.68
CA GLY A 133 -9.57 -7.54 -3.00
C GLY A 133 -8.71 -6.34 -3.37
N LEU A 134 -7.91 -5.78 -2.44
CA LEU A 134 -7.09 -4.57 -2.67
C LEU A 134 -5.75 -4.66 -1.93
N ASN A 135 -4.86 -3.68 -2.17
CA ASN A 135 -3.60 -3.58 -1.46
C ASN A 135 -3.79 -2.83 -0.13
N VAL A 136 -3.03 -3.21 0.89
CA VAL A 136 -3.10 -2.63 2.24
C VAL A 136 -1.74 -2.09 2.65
N ILE A 137 -1.73 -0.84 3.09
CA ILE A 137 -0.63 -0.19 3.80
C ILE A 137 -1.11 0.01 5.24
N HIS A 138 -0.30 -0.38 6.22
CA HIS A 138 -0.71 -0.36 7.63
C HIS A 138 0.15 0.58 8.47
N LEU A 139 -0.52 1.37 9.32
CA LEU A 139 0.09 2.22 10.33
C LEU A 139 -0.15 1.64 11.72
N VAL A 140 0.89 1.64 12.54
CA VAL A 140 0.77 1.25 13.94
C VAL A 140 0.10 2.37 14.74
N GLY A 141 -0.89 2.03 15.54
CA GLY A 141 -1.62 3.02 16.34
C GLY A 141 -0.94 3.31 17.67
N HIS A 142 -0.78 4.60 17.98
CA HIS A 142 -0.32 5.06 19.29
C HIS A 142 -1.22 4.58 20.44
N GLY A 143 -2.55 4.69 20.27
CA GLY A 143 -3.51 4.23 21.27
C GLY A 143 -3.35 2.75 21.58
N THR A 144 -3.19 1.91 20.56
CA THR A 144 -2.96 0.47 20.73
C THR A 144 -1.64 0.15 21.43
N LEU A 145 -0.58 0.93 21.18
CA LEU A 145 0.68 0.76 21.93
C LEU A 145 0.49 1.11 23.42
N ARG A 146 -0.17 2.24 23.71
CA ARG A 146 -0.47 2.65 25.09
C ARG A 146 -1.31 1.58 25.81
N GLU A 147 -2.40 1.13 25.19
CA GLU A 147 -3.28 0.09 25.74
C GLU A 147 -2.52 -1.21 26.05
N SER A 148 -1.59 -1.61 25.19
CA SER A 148 -0.82 -2.85 25.40
C SER A 148 0.19 -2.79 26.54
N VAL A 149 0.65 -1.59 26.94
CA VAL A 149 1.71 -1.40 27.93
C VAL A 149 1.19 -0.85 29.24
N MET A 150 0.18 0.02 29.21
CA MET A 150 -0.32 0.74 30.39
C MET A 150 -1.85 0.88 30.44
N ASP A 151 -2.57 0.06 29.65
CA ASP A 151 -4.03 0.08 29.57
C ASP A 151 -4.57 1.49 29.23
N GLN A 152 -5.69 1.89 29.82
CA GLN A 152 -6.36 3.18 29.61
C GLN A 152 -5.90 4.24 30.64
N GLU A 153 -4.74 4.08 31.28
CA GLU A 153 -4.30 4.99 32.33
C GLU A 153 -4.05 6.42 31.82
N ALA A 154 -4.69 7.39 32.49
CA ALA A 154 -4.62 8.81 32.15
C ALA A 154 -3.38 9.48 32.77
N ARG A 155 -2.19 9.01 32.44
CA ARG A 155 -0.91 9.55 32.91
C ARG A 155 0.17 9.46 31.84
N VAL A 156 1.29 10.11 32.04
CA VAL A 156 2.49 9.90 31.22
C VAL A 156 3.08 8.52 31.50
N PRO A 157 3.68 7.87 30.51
CA PRO A 157 4.39 6.60 30.71
C PRO A 157 5.63 6.80 31.59
N THR A 158 5.99 5.78 32.33
CA THR A 158 7.33 5.67 32.91
C THR A 158 8.36 5.43 31.79
N ASP A 159 9.65 5.67 32.08
CA ASP A 159 10.73 5.40 31.12
C ASP A 159 10.71 3.95 30.63
N LYS A 160 10.37 3.00 31.49
CA LYS A 160 10.25 1.58 31.15
C LYS A 160 9.09 1.31 30.20
N GLU A 161 7.94 1.92 30.44
CA GLU A 161 6.75 1.78 29.59
C GLU A 161 6.99 2.43 28.22
N LEU A 162 7.59 3.60 28.17
CA LEU A 162 7.96 4.27 26.92
C LEU A 162 8.93 3.41 26.12
N GLU A 163 9.93 2.80 26.77
CA GLU A 163 10.87 1.92 26.09
C GLU A 163 10.18 0.65 25.56
N GLN A 164 9.21 0.09 26.30
CA GLN A 164 8.40 -1.03 25.80
C GLN A 164 7.57 -0.64 24.57
N MET A 165 6.91 0.51 24.57
CA MET A 165 6.19 1.00 23.38
C MET A 165 7.13 1.18 22.20
N LYS A 166 8.33 1.71 22.40
CA LYS A 166 9.35 1.87 21.33
C LYS A 166 9.80 0.52 20.77
N GLN A 167 9.96 -0.50 21.60
CA GLN A 167 10.33 -1.85 21.16
C GLN A 167 9.20 -2.51 20.35
N LEU A 168 7.95 -2.41 20.80
CA LEU A 168 6.79 -2.90 20.05
C LEU A 168 6.64 -2.21 18.70
N LEU A 169 6.84 -0.89 18.68
CA LEU A 169 6.80 -0.11 17.44
C LEU A 169 7.94 -0.50 16.48
N ALA A 170 9.16 -0.66 16.98
CA ALA A 170 10.30 -1.09 16.18
C ALA A 170 10.05 -2.47 15.55
N GLN A 171 9.57 -3.43 16.35
CA GLN A 171 9.19 -4.75 15.86
C GLN A 171 8.12 -4.66 14.78
N ALA A 172 7.08 -3.88 14.98
CA ALA A 172 6.01 -3.70 14.00
C ALA A 172 6.53 -3.10 12.67
N MET A 173 7.49 -2.15 12.73
CA MET A 173 8.14 -1.61 11.54
C MET A 173 8.96 -2.69 10.80
N GLU A 174 9.66 -3.55 11.51
CA GLU A 174 10.39 -4.70 10.94
C GLU A 174 9.43 -5.75 10.32
N GLU A 175 8.23 -5.87 10.85
CA GLU A 175 7.18 -6.75 10.35
C GLU A 175 6.43 -6.17 9.13
N GLY A 176 6.76 -4.94 8.70
CA GLY A 176 6.24 -4.34 7.47
C GLY A 176 5.21 -3.21 7.67
N ALA A 177 5.07 -2.66 8.88
CA ALA A 177 4.32 -1.42 9.04
C ALA A 177 4.96 -0.28 8.23
N ALA A 178 4.12 0.55 7.62
CA ALA A 178 4.58 1.70 6.84
C ALA A 178 4.83 2.95 7.70
N GLY A 179 4.41 2.91 8.95
CA GLY A 179 4.55 4.06 9.84
C GLY A 179 3.70 3.97 11.11
N PHE A 180 3.40 5.11 11.64
CA PHE A 180 2.81 5.31 12.95
C PHE A 180 1.69 6.35 12.88
N SER A 181 0.60 6.11 13.58
CA SER A 181 -0.53 7.04 13.66
C SER A 181 -0.86 7.42 15.09
N THR A 182 -1.33 8.64 15.29
CA THR A 182 -1.88 9.09 16.56
C THR A 182 -3.31 9.55 16.43
N GLY A 183 -4.06 9.47 17.53
CA GLY A 183 -5.38 10.06 17.69
C GLY A 183 -5.41 10.84 19.00
N LEU A 184 -4.82 12.04 18.99
CA LEU A 184 -4.61 12.84 20.19
C LEU A 184 -5.89 13.48 20.74
N PHE A 185 -6.96 13.40 19.97
CA PHE A 185 -8.31 13.79 20.40
C PHE A 185 -8.97 12.69 21.25
N TYR A 186 -8.61 11.43 21.05
CA TYR A 186 -9.24 10.26 21.66
C TYR A 186 -8.41 9.68 22.81
N ALA A 187 -9.07 9.15 23.85
CA ALA A 187 -8.40 8.33 24.83
C ALA A 187 -7.91 6.99 24.20
N PRO A 188 -6.76 6.45 24.62
CA PRO A 188 -5.79 6.99 25.58
C PRO A 188 -4.77 7.96 24.97
N GLY A 189 -4.83 8.24 23.67
CA GLY A 189 -3.91 9.15 22.98
C GLY A 189 -3.94 10.58 23.53
N SER A 190 -5.10 11.05 23.96
CA SER A 190 -5.29 12.39 24.54
C SER A 190 -4.53 12.61 25.86
N TYR A 191 -4.13 11.57 26.55
CA TYR A 191 -3.36 11.63 27.80
C TYR A 191 -1.85 11.79 27.54
N ALA A 192 -1.40 11.54 26.32
CA ALA A 192 0.01 11.65 25.96
C ALA A 192 0.47 13.10 25.88
N LYS A 193 1.71 13.33 26.30
CA LYS A 193 2.41 14.59 26.02
C LYS A 193 3.12 14.50 24.67
N THR A 194 3.44 15.66 24.12
CA THR A 194 4.15 15.78 22.83
C THR A 194 5.48 15.03 22.83
N GLU A 195 6.22 15.04 23.95
CA GLU A 195 7.52 14.36 24.07
C GLU A 195 7.41 12.85 23.86
N GLU A 196 6.32 12.21 24.31
CA GLU A 196 6.05 10.79 24.08
C GLU A 196 5.92 10.50 22.59
N ILE A 197 5.15 11.33 21.88
CA ILE A 197 4.94 11.19 20.43
C ILE A 197 6.26 11.36 19.67
N VAL A 198 7.05 12.39 20.04
CA VAL A 198 8.36 12.65 19.43
C VAL A 198 9.30 11.47 19.61
N GLU A 199 9.35 10.85 20.79
CA GLU A 199 10.22 9.68 21.03
C GLU A 199 9.79 8.46 20.21
N LEU A 200 8.49 8.21 20.06
CA LEU A 200 7.97 7.14 19.18
C LEU A 200 8.22 7.47 17.69
N ALA A 201 8.01 8.71 17.27
CA ALA A 201 8.30 9.14 15.91
C ALA A 201 9.79 9.00 15.54
N ARG A 202 10.71 9.15 16.52
CA ARG A 202 12.15 8.88 16.33
C ARG A 202 12.44 7.41 15.97
N VAL A 203 11.63 6.47 16.49
CA VAL A 203 11.72 5.06 16.10
C VAL A 203 11.33 4.91 14.63
N VAL A 204 10.17 5.45 14.24
CA VAL A 204 9.66 5.37 12.85
C VAL A 204 10.61 5.99 11.85
N LYS A 205 11.25 7.11 12.21
CA LYS A 205 12.26 7.78 11.37
C LYS A 205 13.43 6.85 10.99
N LYS A 206 13.85 5.92 11.87
CA LYS A 206 14.93 4.96 11.56
C LYS A 206 14.58 4.01 10.42
N TYR A 207 13.28 3.77 10.22
CA TYR A 207 12.74 2.91 9.16
C TYR A 207 12.21 3.71 7.96
N HIS A 208 12.44 5.03 7.91
CA HIS A 208 11.89 5.92 6.88
C HIS A 208 10.37 5.86 6.76
N GLY A 209 9.68 5.54 7.85
CA GLY A 209 8.23 5.42 7.90
C GLY A 209 7.52 6.77 7.96
N MET A 210 6.21 6.74 7.71
CA MET A 210 5.35 7.92 7.75
C MET A 210 4.74 8.13 9.13
N TYR A 211 4.33 9.36 9.39
CA TYR A 211 3.53 9.74 10.55
C TYR A 211 2.22 10.38 10.10
N ALA A 212 1.11 9.96 10.70
CA ALA A 212 -0.22 10.53 10.48
C ALA A 212 -0.88 10.82 11.82
N THR A 213 -1.56 11.95 11.94
CA THR A 213 -2.21 12.34 13.19
C THR A 213 -3.64 12.79 12.99
N HIS A 214 -4.51 12.37 13.89
CA HIS A 214 -5.72 13.11 14.25
C HIS A 214 -5.32 14.05 15.36
N ILE A 215 -5.38 15.36 15.10
CA ILE A 215 -4.86 16.40 15.99
C ILE A 215 -5.61 16.43 17.33
N ARG A 216 -5.00 17.02 18.35
CA ARG A 216 -5.49 17.03 19.73
C ARG A 216 -6.79 17.82 19.92
N ASP A 217 -6.99 18.84 19.12
CA ASP A 217 -8.18 19.70 19.21
C ASP A 217 -8.61 20.16 17.80
N GLU A 218 -9.86 19.91 17.46
CA GLU A 218 -10.44 20.31 16.17
C GLU A 218 -11.14 21.67 16.23
N SER A 219 -11.26 22.28 17.42
CA SER A 219 -11.95 23.53 17.63
C SER A 219 -11.35 24.30 18.85
N ASN A 220 -12.06 24.33 19.95
CA ASN A 220 -11.67 24.95 21.22
C ASN A 220 -12.13 24.08 22.39
N TYR A 221 -11.96 22.78 22.32
CA TYR A 221 -12.37 21.85 23.38
C TYR A 221 -11.33 21.73 24.49
N SER A 222 -10.05 21.93 24.16
CA SER A 222 -8.91 21.82 25.08
C SER A 222 -7.86 22.90 24.82
N ILE A 223 -6.85 22.65 24.01
CA ILE A 223 -5.74 23.57 23.71
C ILE A 223 -6.07 24.56 22.59
N GLY A 224 -7.13 24.31 21.84
CA GLY A 224 -7.54 25.08 20.67
C GLY A 224 -6.87 24.59 19.36
N LEU A 225 -7.59 24.72 18.25
CA LEU A 225 -7.18 24.29 16.92
C LEU A 225 -5.79 24.79 16.51
N LYS A 226 -5.48 26.07 16.77
CA LYS A 226 -4.20 26.68 16.39
C LYS A 226 -3.01 26.02 17.10
N GLU A 227 -3.15 25.71 18.38
CA GLU A 227 -2.08 25.07 19.14
C GLU A 227 -1.97 23.59 18.78
N ALA A 228 -3.09 22.91 18.50
CA ALA A 228 -3.11 21.54 18.03
C ALA A 228 -2.43 21.35 16.65
N ILE A 229 -2.53 22.34 15.76
CA ILE A 229 -1.82 22.33 14.46
C ILE A 229 -0.31 22.54 14.63
N LYS A 230 0.12 23.25 15.68
CA LYS A 230 1.55 23.48 15.97
C LYS A 230 2.20 22.30 16.70
N GLU A 231 1.41 21.45 17.30
CA GLU A 231 1.89 20.21 17.93
C GLU A 231 2.40 19.27 16.83
N PRO A 232 3.60 18.64 16.96
CA PRO A 232 4.15 17.78 15.94
C PRO A 232 3.35 16.52 15.67
#